data_9b1ce122400dd94207a1606623da76bc
#
_entry.id   9b1ce122400dd94207a1606623da76bc
#
_cell.length_a   1.000
_cell.length_b   1.000
_cell.length_c   1.000
_cell.angle_alpha   90.00
_cell.angle_beta   90.00
_cell.angle_gamma   90.00
#
_symmetry.space_group_name_H-M   'P 1'
#
loop_
_entity.id
_entity.type
_entity.pdbx_description
1 polymer ?
#
loop_
_entity_poly.entity_id
_entity_poly.type
_entity_poly.pdbx_seq_one_letter_code
_entity_poly.pdbx_strand_id
1 'polypeptide(L)'
;ALARFSVYSAINNLASSGARPTGIMVTFLLPTLSNEAQLRETMKEIDKVCAGAGISVLGGHTQVTRAVKNIILNITAFGITNEIAPSRAVKPGMDIIAAGYAGLAGTSLIAVEREEELNSRFSKAFIDKAEQYLEDISAIQAAESAKGAGAVAMHDVAEGGIFGALWDMAEASKCGMDIDLKKIPVKQETIEICEFFDINPYKLISQGCLIIAAFDGSRIVREINRSGTNAVIIGTATESNDRVLISGEEKRFLETAQTDEIYKIFK
;
A
#
# COMPACT_ATOMS: atom_id res chain seq x y z
N ALA A 1 -2.14 15.33 3.59
CA ALA A 1 -1.56 14.18 2.88
C ALA A 1 -0.48 13.47 3.70
N LEU A 2 0.61 14.17 4.12
CA LEU A 2 1.77 13.58 4.81
C LEU A 2 1.40 12.74 6.04
N ALA A 3 0.62 13.30 6.96
CA ALA A 3 0.24 12.62 8.20
C ALA A 3 -0.52 11.32 7.95
N ARG A 4 -1.53 11.38 7.10
CA ARG A 4 -2.36 10.21 6.75
C ARG A 4 -1.53 9.13 6.10
N PHE A 5 -0.75 9.48 5.07
CA PHE A 5 0.13 8.54 4.39
C PHE A 5 1.09 7.86 5.37
N SER A 6 1.78 8.63 6.22
CA SER A 6 2.76 8.09 7.16
C SER A 6 2.14 7.17 8.21
N VAL A 7 0.97 7.52 8.75
CA VAL A 7 0.27 6.66 9.73
C VAL A 7 -0.15 5.35 9.06
N TYR A 8 -0.85 5.42 7.93
CA TYR A 8 -1.31 4.19 7.26
C TYR A 8 -0.16 3.34 6.73
N SER A 9 0.96 3.93 6.27
CA SER A 9 2.15 3.15 5.89
C SER A 9 2.63 2.27 7.04
N ALA A 10 2.71 2.82 8.26
CA ALA A 10 3.15 2.06 9.43
C ALA A 10 2.11 1.00 9.89
N ILE A 11 0.82 1.36 9.96
CA ILE A 11 -0.20 0.45 10.50
C ILE A 11 -0.66 -0.62 9.49
N ASN A 12 -0.59 -0.36 8.17
CA ASN A 12 -0.84 -1.36 7.14
C ASN A 12 0.23 -2.45 7.14
N ASN A 13 1.52 -2.06 7.25
CA ASN A 13 2.62 -3.00 7.38
C ASN A 13 2.43 -3.91 8.60
N LEU A 14 2.01 -3.33 9.72
CA LEU A 14 1.71 -4.12 10.92
C LEU A 14 0.48 -5.03 10.72
N ALA A 15 -0.59 -4.54 10.10
CA ALA A 15 -1.80 -5.30 9.83
C ALA A 15 -1.53 -6.47 8.86
N SER A 16 -0.67 -6.28 7.84
CA SER A 16 -0.26 -7.33 6.91
C SER A 16 0.47 -8.48 7.59
N SER A 17 1.10 -8.25 8.74
CA SER A 17 1.65 -9.33 9.56
C SER A 17 0.58 -10.16 10.32
N GLY A 18 -0.69 -9.77 10.24
CA GLY A 18 -1.80 -10.37 10.97
C GLY A 18 -1.99 -9.79 12.37
N ALA A 19 -1.32 -8.69 12.71
CA ALA A 19 -1.48 -8.01 13.98
C ALA A 19 -2.57 -6.92 13.90
N ARG A 20 -3.34 -6.77 14.97
CA ARG A 20 -4.25 -5.65 15.14
C ARG A 20 -3.46 -4.45 15.68
N PRO A 21 -3.39 -3.32 14.95
CA PRO A 21 -2.76 -2.11 15.45
C PRO A 21 -3.43 -1.61 16.74
N THR A 22 -2.64 -1.12 17.70
CA THR A 22 -3.14 -0.58 18.97
C THR A 22 -2.65 0.83 19.25
N GLY A 23 -1.50 1.22 18.70
CA GLY A 23 -0.97 2.54 18.87
C GLY A 23 0.26 2.81 18.04
N ILE A 24 0.67 4.08 18.05
CA ILE A 24 1.86 4.57 17.35
C ILE A 24 2.73 5.44 18.24
N MET A 25 4.02 5.49 17.95
CA MET A 25 4.93 6.53 18.41
C MET A 25 5.34 7.40 17.21
N VAL A 26 5.40 8.71 17.43
CA VAL A 26 5.63 9.69 16.37
C VAL A 26 6.88 10.51 16.66
N THR A 27 7.82 10.53 15.72
CA THR A 27 8.99 11.41 15.80
C THR A 27 8.92 12.46 14.70
N PHE A 28 8.96 13.73 15.10
CA PHE A 28 9.05 14.88 14.20
C PHE A 28 10.46 15.45 14.21
N LEU A 29 11.07 15.58 13.04
CA LEU A 29 12.23 16.42 12.82
C LEU A 29 11.80 17.63 11.99
N LEU A 30 11.91 18.81 12.57
CA LEU A 30 11.45 20.07 12.00
C LEU A 30 12.63 20.94 11.59
N PRO A 31 12.63 21.54 10.38
CA PRO A 31 13.58 22.58 10.02
C PRO A 31 13.50 23.78 10.97
N THR A 32 14.58 24.53 11.11
CA THR A 32 14.65 25.69 12.01
C THR A 32 13.67 26.82 11.69
N LEU A 33 13.14 26.86 10.47
CA LEU A 33 12.15 27.85 10.02
C LEU A 33 10.70 27.34 10.11
N SER A 34 10.47 26.14 10.66
CA SER A 34 9.11 25.61 10.86
C SER A 34 8.35 26.44 11.90
N ASN A 35 7.06 26.61 11.67
CA ASN A 35 6.19 27.30 12.62
C ASN A 35 5.32 26.31 13.44
N GLU A 36 4.86 26.77 14.58
CA GLU A 36 4.05 25.96 15.50
C GLU A 36 2.70 25.56 14.88
N ALA A 37 2.14 26.38 14.00
CA ALA A 37 0.86 26.10 13.35
C ALA A 37 0.95 24.86 12.46
N GLN A 38 2.02 24.71 11.70
CA GLN A 38 2.25 23.50 10.86
C GLN A 38 2.34 22.23 11.71
N LEU A 39 3.06 22.28 12.84
CA LEU A 39 3.15 21.15 13.76
C LEU A 39 1.78 20.79 14.34
N ARG A 40 1.01 21.78 14.80
CA ARG A 40 -0.32 21.59 15.37
C ARG A 40 -1.29 21.00 14.35
N GLU A 41 -1.27 21.46 13.12
CA GLU A 41 -2.11 20.94 12.04
C GLU A 41 -1.77 19.50 11.70
N THR A 42 -0.48 19.19 11.55
CA THR A 42 -0.03 17.82 11.29
C THR A 42 -0.41 16.87 12.43
N MET A 43 -0.25 17.31 13.69
CA MET A 43 -0.65 16.51 14.86
C MET A 43 -2.16 16.27 14.93
N LYS A 44 -2.98 17.27 14.59
CA LYS A 44 -4.45 17.12 14.52
C LYS A 44 -4.86 16.11 13.45
N GLU A 45 -4.17 16.13 12.31
CA GLU A 45 -4.43 15.16 11.24
C GLU A 45 -4.04 13.74 11.67
N ILE A 46 -2.88 13.57 12.33
CA ILE A 46 -2.46 12.29 12.91
C ILE A 46 -3.52 11.78 13.91
N ASP A 47 -3.95 12.63 14.83
CA ASP A 47 -4.95 12.28 15.84
C ASP A 47 -6.27 11.83 15.19
N LYS A 48 -6.73 12.57 14.17
CA LYS A 48 -7.93 12.21 13.39
C LYS A 48 -7.79 10.84 12.71
N VAL A 49 -6.64 10.56 12.11
CA VAL A 49 -6.37 9.27 11.45
C VAL A 49 -6.33 8.14 12.48
N CYS A 50 -5.64 8.36 13.61
CA CYS A 50 -5.57 7.39 14.70
C CYS A 50 -6.94 7.08 15.29
N ALA A 51 -7.76 8.11 15.54
CA ALA A 51 -9.12 7.93 16.01
C ALA A 51 -9.99 7.12 15.04
N GLY A 52 -9.88 7.42 13.73
CA GLY A 52 -10.56 6.65 12.69
C GLY A 52 -10.11 5.20 12.58
N ALA A 53 -8.85 4.91 12.88
CA ALA A 53 -8.29 3.56 12.91
C ALA A 53 -8.46 2.84 14.27
N GLY A 54 -9.04 3.50 15.27
CA GLY A 54 -9.22 2.94 16.62
C GLY A 54 -7.91 2.70 17.37
N ILE A 55 -6.87 3.52 17.11
CA ILE A 55 -5.56 3.44 17.74
C ILE A 55 -5.22 4.73 18.49
N SER A 56 -4.17 4.69 19.32
CA SER A 56 -3.74 5.85 20.12
C SER A 56 -2.30 6.27 19.77
N VAL A 57 -2.03 7.57 19.88
CA VAL A 57 -0.66 8.09 19.92
C VAL A 57 -0.09 7.82 21.32
N LEU A 58 0.88 6.93 21.44
CA LEU A 58 1.45 6.47 22.72
C LEU A 58 2.54 7.40 23.22
N GLY A 59 3.15 8.18 22.34
CA GLY A 59 4.25 9.09 22.65
C GLY A 59 5.07 9.41 21.42
N GLY A 60 6.29 9.89 21.64
CA GLY A 60 7.19 10.22 20.56
C GLY A 60 8.18 11.32 20.94
N HIS A 61 8.72 12.01 19.92
CA HIS A 61 9.69 13.08 20.08
C HIS A 61 9.47 14.17 19.03
N THR A 62 9.67 15.42 19.43
CA THR A 62 9.65 16.56 18.49
C THR A 62 10.94 17.33 18.65
N GLN A 63 11.68 17.48 17.56
CA GLN A 63 12.98 18.17 17.55
C GLN A 63 13.04 19.17 16.41
N VAL A 64 13.33 20.42 16.73
CA VAL A 64 13.78 21.44 15.75
C VAL A 64 15.27 21.28 15.53
N THR A 65 15.72 21.11 14.29
CA THR A 65 17.12 20.82 13.98
C THR A 65 17.56 21.41 12.64
N ARG A 66 18.85 21.74 12.53
CA ARG A 66 19.49 22.14 11.26
C ARG A 66 19.84 20.95 10.35
N ALA A 67 19.68 19.72 10.85
CA ALA A 67 20.03 18.51 10.11
C ALA A 67 19.03 18.19 8.98
N VAL A 68 17.82 18.77 9.00
CA VAL A 68 16.79 18.55 7.98
C VAL A 68 16.38 19.86 7.32
N LYS A 69 16.04 19.79 6.03
CA LYS A 69 15.53 20.93 5.25
C LYS A 69 14.00 20.90 5.12
N ASN A 70 13.42 19.70 5.16
CA ASN A 70 11.99 19.45 5.11
C ASN A 70 11.53 18.76 6.40
N ILE A 71 10.25 18.80 6.69
CA ILE A 71 9.67 18.06 7.83
C ILE A 71 9.85 16.57 7.57
N ILE A 72 10.47 15.87 8.52
CA ILE A 72 10.55 14.42 8.52
C ILE A 72 9.63 13.89 9.61
N LEU A 73 8.73 13.00 9.21
CA LEU A 73 7.81 12.29 10.08
C LEU A 73 8.16 10.80 10.07
N ASN A 74 8.58 10.29 11.23
CA ASN A 74 8.80 8.86 11.42
C ASN A 74 7.75 8.31 12.38
N ILE A 75 7.11 7.20 11.98
CA ILE A 75 6.06 6.54 12.76
C ILE A 75 6.46 5.09 13.03
N THR A 76 6.39 4.69 14.30
CA THR A 76 6.53 3.31 14.73
C THR A 76 5.17 2.82 15.22
N ALA A 77 4.63 1.78 14.60
CA ALA A 77 3.35 1.18 14.97
C ALA A 77 3.53 -0.02 15.90
N PHE A 78 2.58 -0.19 16.82
CA PHE A 78 2.49 -1.31 17.75
C PHE A 78 1.15 -2.02 17.59
N GLY A 79 1.14 -3.33 17.78
CA GLY A 79 -0.06 -4.14 17.68
C GLY A 79 0.06 -5.46 18.39
N ILE A 80 -1.04 -6.19 18.43
CA ILE A 80 -1.15 -7.46 19.13
C ILE A 80 -1.68 -8.52 18.16
N THR A 81 -1.07 -9.70 18.20
CA THR A 81 -1.56 -10.89 17.49
C THR A 81 -1.27 -12.14 18.29
N ASN A 82 -2.14 -13.15 18.16
CA ASN A 82 -1.88 -14.50 18.67
C ASN A 82 -1.13 -15.35 17.65
N GLU A 83 -1.20 -14.98 16.36
CA GLU A 83 -0.58 -15.72 15.28
C GLU A 83 -0.21 -14.73 14.16
N ILE A 84 0.98 -14.87 13.62
CA ILE A 84 1.45 -14.05 12.48
C ILE A 84 1.10 -14.70 11.15
N ALA A 85 0.90 -13.87 10.11
CA ALA A 85 0.75 -14.28 8.70
C ALA A 85 1.98 -13.79 7.91
N PRO A 86 3.14 -14.43 8.03
CA PRO A 86 4.38 -13.91 7.50
C PRO A 86 4.41 -13.99 5.96
N SER A 87 4.95 -12.99 5.30
CA SER A 87 5.06 -12.93 3.83
C SER A 87 5.79 -14.14 3.23
N ARG A 88 6.70 -14.76 3.98
CA ARG A 88 7.48 -15.94 3.59
C ARG A 88 6.73 -17.29 3.68
N ALA A 89 5.45 -17.29 4.02
CA ALA A 89 4.70 -18.54 4.23
C ALA A 89 3.92 -19.01 3.01
N VAL A 90 4.15 -18.42 1.85
CA VAL A 90 3.52 -18.88 0.59
C VAL A 90 4.02 -20.28 0.25
N LYS A 91 3.10 -21.14 -0.18
CA LYS A 91 3.40 -22.51 -0.62
C LYS A 91 2.82 -22.75 -2.02
N PRO A 92 3.45 -23.60 -2.83
CA PRO A 92 2.89 -24.01 -4.11
C PRO A 92 1.43 -24.49 -3.97
N GLY A 93 0.60 -24.14 -4.95
CA GLY A 93 -0.83 -24.45 -4.97
C GLY A 93 -1.71 -23.45 -4.20
N MET A 94 -1.16 -22.46 -3.52
CA MET A 94 -1.95 -21.38 -2.93
C MET A 94 -2.40 -20.38 -4.00
N ASP A 95 -3.64 -19.91 -3.87
CA ASP A 95 -4.13 -18.77 -4.61
C ASP A 95 -3.41 -17.50 -4.15
N ILE A 96 -3.07 -16.62 -5.08
CA ILE A 96 -2.55 -15.28 -4.85
C ILE A 96 -3.69 -14.29 -5.07
N ILE A 97 -3.98 -13.50 -4.04
CA ILE A 97 -5.10 -12.56 -4.01
C ILE A 97 -4.55 -11.14 -3.88
N ALA A 98 -5.09 -10.21 -4.66
CA ALA A 98 -4.94 -8.79 -4.44
C ALA A 98 -6.20 -8.25 -3.75
N ALA A 99 -6.03 -7.52 -2.64
CA ALA A 99 -7.09 -6.80 -1.95
C ALA A 99 -6.77 -5.30 -1.98
N GLY A 100 -7.72 -4.48 -2.42
CA GLY A 100 -7.50 -3.07 -2.74
C GLY A 100 -7.15 -2.85 -4.22
N TYR A 101 -6.45 -1.75 -4.51
CA TYR A 101 -6.11 -1.35 -5.87
C TYR A 101 -4.63 -0.97 -5.98
N ALA A 102 -3.98 -1.42 -7.07
CA ALA A 102 -2.60 -1.03 -7.35
C ALA A 102 -2.50 0.47 -7.69
N GLY A 103 -1.41 1.11 -7.25
CA GLY A 103 -1.09 2.51 -7.54
C GLY A 103 -1.94 3.56 -6.82
N LEU A 104 -2.85 3.16 -5.92
CA LEU A 104 -3.84 4.08 -5.34
C LEU A 104 -3.20 5.27 -4.62
N ALA A 105 -2.29 5.01 -3.69
CA ALA A 105 -1.62 6.05 -2.91
C ALA A 105 -0.74 6.94 -3.80
N GLY A 106 0.03 6.34 -4.72
CA GLY A 106 0.86 7.08 -5.67
C GLY A 106 0.04 8.00 -6.56
N THR A 107 -1.10 7.52 -7.05
CA THR A 107 -2.04 8.33 -7.84
C THR A 107 -2.49 9.57 -7.08
N SER A 108 -2.89 9.41 -5.81
CA SER A 108 -3.31 10.53 -4.98
C SER A 108 -2.18 11.52 -4.72
N LEU A 109 -0.97 11.03 -4.41
CA LEU A 109 0.20 11.90 -4.22
C LEU A 109 0.53 12.70 -5.47
N ILE A 110 0.49 12.07 -6.66
CA ILE A 110 0.70 12.74 -7.95
C ILE A 110 -0.40 13.77 -8.20
N ALA A 111 -1.66 13.42 -7.94
CA ALA A 111 -2.78 14.33 -8.15
C ALA A 111 -2.66 15.61 -7.32
N VAL A 112 -2.23 15.50 -6.06
CA VAL A 112 -2.00 16.65 -5.16
C VAL A 112 -0.81 17.49 -5.61
N GLU A 113 0.33 16.87 -5.90
CA GLU A 113 1.61 17.58 -6.14
C GLU A 113 1.76 18.09 -7.58
N ARG A 114 1.00 17.52 -8.53
CA ARG A 114 1.06 17.85 -9.96
C ARG A 114 -0.30 18.30 -10.52
N GLU A 115 -1.15 18.87 -9.67
CA GLU A 115 -2.48 19.34 -10.02
C GLU A 115 -2.45 20.29 -11.23
N GLU A 116 -1.52 21.26 -11.26
CA GLU A 116 -1.39 22.21 -12.35
C GLU A 116 -1.08 21.54 -13.69
N GLU A 117 -0.22 20.53 -13.72
CA GLU A 117 0.11 19.78 -14.93
C GLU A 117 -1.09 18.95 -15.39
N LEU A 118 -1.78 18.29 -14.46
CA LEU A 118 -2.94 17.45 -14.74
C LEU A 118 -4.14 18.27 -15.26
N ASN A 119 -4.31 19.50 -14.81
CA ASN A 119 -5.36 20.42 -15.29
C ASN A 119 -5.24 20.74 -16.80
N SER A 120 -4.07 20.49 -17.41
CA SER A 120 -3.90 20.63 -18.86
C SER A 120 -4.65 19.58 -19.68
N ARG A 121 -4.98 18.42 -19.09
CA ARG A 121 -5.61 17.28 -19.78
C ARG A 121 -6.91 16.81 -19.12
N PHE A 122 -7.03 16.90 -17.81
CA PHE A 122 -8.12 16.33 -17.03
C PHE A 122 -9.03 17.39 -16.42
N SER A 123 -10.28 17.02 -16.19
CA SER A 123 -11.22 17.90 -15.49
C SER A 123 -10.91 17.97 -13.99
N LYS A 124 -11.26 19.08 -13.34
CA LYS A 124 -11.10 19.22 -11.89
C LYS A 124 -11.76 18.08 -11.10
N ALA A 125 -12.96 17.65 -11.52
CA ALA A 125 -13.66 16.54 -10.88
C ALA A 125 -12.89 15.19 -10.95
N PHE A 126 -12.16 14.95 -12.03
CA PHE A 126 -11.31 13.78 -12.19
C PHE A 126 -10.10 13.84 -11.22
N ILE A 127 -9.46 15.01 -11.15
CA ILE A 127 -8.31 15.24 -10.26
C ILE A 127 -8.74 15.13 -8.80
N ASP A 128 -9.83 15.79 -8.40
CA ASP A 128 -10.39 15.72 -7.03
C ASP A 128 -10.68 14.27 -6.61
N LYS A 129 -11.19 13.45 -7.55
CA LYS A 129 -11.43 12.03 -7.27
C LYS A 129 -10.13 11.26 -7.06
N ALA A 130 -9.09 11.55 -7.83
CA ALA A 130 -7.77 10.93 -7.67
C ALA A 130 -7.11 11.36 -6.33
N GLU A 131 -7.23 12.62 -5.94
CA GLU A 131 -6.76 13.13 -4.64
C GLU A 131 -7.43 12.41 -3.46
N GLN A 132 -8.73 12.14 -3.55
CA GLN A 132 -9.49 11.47 -2.51
C GLN A 132 -9.06 10.02 -2.25
N TYR A 133 -8.31 9.39 -3.14
CA TYR A 133 -7.83 8.02 -2.93
C TYR A 133 -6.97 7.85 -1.68
N LEU A 134 -6.37 8.91 -1.16
CA LEU A 134 -5.66 8.88 0.10
C LEU A 134 -6.57 8.60 1.31
N GLU A 135 -7.88 8.77 1.18
CA GLU A 135 -8.85 8.40 2.22
C GLU A 135 -9.05 6.87 2.30
N ASP A 136 -8.78 6.14 1.22
CA ASP A 136 -9.07 4.71 1.07
C ASP A 136 -7.83 3.81 1.20
N ILE A 137 -6.72 4.34 1.76
CA ILE A 137 -5.44 3.60 1.87
C ILE A 137 -5.32 2.72 3.12
N SER A 138 -6.39 2.48 3.85
CA SER A 138 -6.38 1.56 4.99
C SER A 138 -6.50 0.10 4.52
N ALA A 139 -5.54 -0.73 4.92
CA ALA A 139 -5.58 -2.17 4.67
C ALA A 139 -6.02 -2.99 5.90
N ILE A 140 -6.32 -2.34 7.04
CA ILE A 140 -6.58 -3.02 8.32
C ILE A 140 -7.75 -3.99 8.21
N GLN A 141 -8.90 -3.53 7.70
CA GLN A 141 -10.11 -4.35 7.63
C GLN A 141 -9.95 -5.52 6.66
N ALA A 142 -9.26 -5.31 5.53
CA ALA A 142 -8.95 -6.37 4.59
C ALA A 142 -8.03 -7.43 5.22
N ALA A 143 -6.99 -7.01 5.95
CA ALA A 143 -6.06 -7.89 6.64
C ALA A 143 -6.76 -8.70 7.75
N GLU A 144 -7.60 -8.07 8.56
CA GLU A 144 -8.40 -8.76 9.61
C GLU A 144 -9.37 -9.79 8.99
N SER A 145 -10.08 -9.41 7.92
CA SER A 145 -11.00 -10.31 7.20
C SER A 145 -10.26 -11.48 6.58
N ALA A 146 -9.11 -11.22 5.94
CA ALA A 146 -8.27 -12.27 5.35
C ALA A 146 -7.77 -13.25 6.40
N LYS A 147 -7.24 -12.75 7.51
CA LYS A 147 -6.75 -13.58 8.61
C LYS A 147 -7.87 -14.44 9.21
N GLY A 148 -9.04 -13.86 9.48
CA GLY A 148 -10.22 -14.58 9.97
C GLY A 148 -10.73 -15.65 9.01
N ALA A 149 -10.48 -15.48 7.71
CA ALA A 149 -10.83 -16.43 6.67
C ALA A 149 -9.77 -17.49 6.38
N GLY A 150 -8.59 -17.44 7.03
CA GLY A 150 -7.54 -18.44 6.90
C GLY A 150 -6.40 -18.06 5.94
N ALA A 151 -6.11 -16.77 5.78
CA ALA A 151 -4.90 -16.31 5.08
C ALA A 151 -3.65 -16.88 5.74
N VAL A 152 -2.75 -17.44 4.93
CA VAL A 152 -1.51 -18.07 5.39
C VAL A 152 -0.34 -17.09 5.35
N ALA A 153 -0.27 -16.27 4.29
CA ALA A 153 0.73 -15.22 4.13
C ALA A 153 0.04 -13.93 3.67
N MET A 154 0.53 -12.81 4.16
CA MET A 154 0.09 -11.48 3.73
C MET A 154 1.29 -10.55 3.60
N HIS A 155 1.17 -9.57 2.72
CA HIS A 155 2.17 -8.52 2.49
C HIS A 155 1.48 -7.23 2.07
N ASP A 156 1.84 -6.11 2.71
CA ASP A 156 1.36 -4.80 2.27
C ASP A 156 2.09 -4.36 0.99
N VAL A 157 1.36 -3.70 0.12
CA VAL A 157 1.92 -3.19 -1.12
C VAL A 157 2.36 -1.73 -0.90
N ALA A 158 3.66 -1.53 -0.75
CA ALA A 158 4.29 -0.23 -0.52
C ALA A 158 5.07 0.25 -1.75
N GLU A 159 6.31 0.74 -1.56
CA GLU A 159 7.23 1.14 -2.64
C GLU A 159 7.53 -0.05 -3.59
N GLY A 160 7.69 0.26 -4.87
CA GLY A 160 7.83 -0.72 -5.93
C GLY A 160 6.51 -1.33 -6.41
N GLY A 161 5.40 -0.91 -5.78
CA GLY A 161 4.05 -1.29 -6.15
C GLY A 161 3.77 -2.79 -6.03
N ILE A 162 2.72 -3.24 -6.72
CA ILE A 162 2.28 -4.64 -6.63
C ILE A 162 3.33 -5.62 -7.20
N PHE A 163 4.14 -5.20 -8.17
CA PHE A 163 5.21 -6.03 -8.70
C PHE A 163 6.30 -6.25 -7.67
N GLY A 164 6.67 -5.20 -6.90
CA GLY A 164 7.61 -5.32 -5.79
C GLY A 164 7.12 -6.30 -4.72
N ALA A 165 5.88 -6.15 -4.27
CA ALA A 165 5.29 -7.02 -3.25
C ALA A 165 5.20 -8.50 -3.69
N LEU A 166 4.81 -8.76 -4.93
CA LEU A 166 4.79 -10.12 -5.50
C LEU A 166 6.20 -10.72 -5.56
N TRP A 167 7.19 -9.93 -5.97
CA TRP A 167 8.58 -10.36 -5.98
C TRP A 167 9.06 -10.73 -4.58
N ASP A 168 8.84 -9.83 -3.60
CA ASP A 168 9.30 -10.01 -2.22
C ASP A 168 8.68 -11.25 -1.56
N MET A 169 7.38 -11.47 -1.75
CA MET A 169 6.71 -12.66 -1.24
C MET A 169 7.23 -13.95 -1.86
N ALA A 170 7.42 -13.97 -3.19
CA ALA A 170 7.94 -15.13 -3.91
C ALA A 170 9.39 -15.44 -3.50
N GLU A 171 10.23 -14.40 -3.39
CA GLU A 171 11.63 -14.53 -2.97
C GLU A 171 11.75 -15.04 -1.53
N ALA A 172 10.99 -14.44 -0.61
CA ALA A 172 10.99 -14.83 0.80
C ALA A 172 10.47 -16.25 1.02
N SER A 173 9.55 -16.72 0.16
CA SER A 173 8.95 -18.06 0.22
C SER A 173 9.68 -19.10 -0.63
N LYS A 174 10.63 -18.67 -1.47
CA LYS A 174 11.37 -19.53 -2.43
C LYS A 174 10.45 -20.36 -3.31
N CYS A 175 9.44 -19.71 -3.89
CA CYS A 175 8.49 -20.31 -4.81
C CYS A 175 8.27 -19.41 -6.02
N GLY A 176 7.72 -19.97 -7.11
CA GLY A 176 7.26 -19.20 -8.26
C GLY A 176 5.83 -18.72 -8.10
N MET A 177 5.43 -17.88 -9.04
CA MET A 177 4.06 -17.38 -9.13
C MET A 177 3.67 -17.18 -10.59
N ASP A 178 2.45 -17.62 -10.93
CA ASP A 178 1.79 -17.30 -12.21
C ASP A 178 0.71 -16.25 -11.93
N ILE A 179 0.90 -15.03 -12.44
CA ILE A 179 0.03 -13.87 -12.17
C ILE A 179 -0.64 -13.38 -13.45
N ASP A 180 -1.95 -13.32 -13.46
CA ASP A 180 -2.75 -12.75 -14.54
C ASP A 180 -2.84 -11.22 -14.36
N LEU A 181 -2.13 -10.49 -15.23
CA LEU A 181 -2.08 -9.02 -15.19
C LEU A 181 -3.44 -8.37 -15.34
N LYS A 182 -4.35 -8.96 -16.12
CA LYS A 182 -5.68 -8.41 -16.38
C LYS A 182 -6.59 -8.47 -15.16
N LYS A 183 -6.25 -9.32 -14.18
CA LYS A 183 -6.98 -9.44 -12.92
C LYS A 183 -6.51 -8.51 -11.84
N ILE A 184 -5.34 -7.88 -11.98
CA ILE A 184 -4.85 -6.91 -10.99
C ILE A 184 -5.77 -5.69 -10.99
N PRO A 185 -6.43 -5.37 -9.85
CA PRO A 185 -7.33 -4.22 -9.79
C PRO A 185 -6.56 -2.90 -9.87
N VAL A 186 -6.92 -2.06 -10.82
CA VAL A 186 -6.37 -0.69 -10.99
C VAL A 186 -7.54 0.25 -11.24
N LYS A 187 -7.55 1.43 -10.63
CA LYS A 187 -8.55 2.46 -10.89
C LYS A 187 -8.31 3.14 -12.22
N GLN A 188 -9.37 3.63 -12.88
CA GLN A 188 -9.26 4.34 -14.14
C GLN A 188 -8.38 5.58 -14.02
N GLU A 189 -8.54 6.34 -12.95
CA GLU A 189 -7.74 7.53 -12.69
C GLU A 189 -6.26 7.21 -12.54
N THR A 190 -5.93 6.07 -11.94
CA THR A 190 -4.55 5.57 -11.85
C THR A 190 -3.97 5.28 -13.23
N ILE A 191 -4.73 4.59 -14.09
CA ILE A 191 -4.29 4.26 -15.45
C ILE A 191 -4.02 5.54 -16.24
N GLU A 192 -4.98 6.46 -16.26
CA GLU A 192 -4.90 7.72 -17.04
C GLU A 192 -3.76 8.63 -16.55
N ILE A 193 -3.58 8.77 -15.24
CA ILE A 193 -2.48 9.57 -14.67
C ILE A 193 -1.13 8.92 -14.95
N CYS A 194 -1.02 7.59 -14.81
CA CYS A 194 0.20 6.88 -15.13
C CYS A 194 0.55 6.99 -16.63
N GLU A 195 -0.45 6.92 -17.53
CA GLU A 195 -0.24 7.12 -18.96
C GLU A 195 0.21 8.56 -19.27
N PHE A 196 -0.36 9.56 -18.59
CA PHE A 196 0.02 10.96 -18.79
C PHE A 196 1.49 11.23 -18.44
N PHE A 197 2.01 10.58 -17.40
CA PHE A 197 3.39 10.73 -16.95
C PHE A 197 4.36 9.65 -17.46
N ASP A 198 3.91 8.74 -18.33
CA ASP A 198 4.70 7.62 -18.86
C ASP A 198 5.34 6.76 -17.74
N ILE A 199 4.53 6.37 -16.77
CA ILE A 199 4.91 5.52 -15.64
C ILE A 199 4.05 4.25 -15.57
N ASN A 200 4.58 3.22 -14.90
CA ASN A 200 3.90 1.93 -14.78
C ASN A 200 3.05 1.85 -13.50
N PRO A 201 1.70 1.74 -13.58
CA PRO A 201 0.82 1.68 -12.41
C PRO A 201 1.10 0.50 -11.48
N TYR A 202 1.63 -0.60 -12.00
CA TYR A 202 1.96 -1.79 -11.21
C TYR A 202 3.27 -1.66 -10.41
N LYS A 203 4.10 -0.67 -10.74
CA LYS A 203 5.36 -0.34 -10.03
C LYS A 203 5.23 0.94 -9.20
N LEU A 204 4.03 1.51 -9.12
CA LEU A 204 3.72 2.73 -8.38
C LEU A 204 3.28 2.40 -6.96
N ILE A 205 3.79 3.14 -5.98
CA ILE A 205 3.48 2.99 -4.55
C ILE A 205 1.98 2.83 -4.28
N SER A 206 1.60 1.79 -3.51
CA SER A 206 0.22 1.27 -3.48
C SER A 206 -0.31 1.01 -2.07
N GLN A 207 0.00 1.86 -1.08
CA GLN A 207 -0.59 1.72 0.25
C GLN A 207 -2.11 1.55 0.18
N GLY A 208 -2.64 0.66 1.03
CA GLY A 208 -4.04 0.25 1.03
C GLY A 208 -4.31 -1.01 0.21
N CYS A 209 -3.33 -1.47 -0.58
CA CYS A 209 -3.38 -2.75 -1.26
C CYS A 209 -2.62 -3.82 -0.46
N LEU A 210 -3.12 -5.06 -0.46
CA LEU A 210 -2.47 -6.24 0.14
C LEU A 210 -2.34 -7.35 -0.90
N ILE A 211 -1.24 -8.09 -0.82
CA ILE A 211 -1.12 -9.41 -1.43
C ILE A 211 -1.31 -10.47 -0.35
N ILE A 212 -2.15 -11.45 -0.65
CA ILE A 212 -2.55 -12.49 0.29
C ILE A 212 -2.37 -13.84 -0.38
N ALA A 213 -1.87 -14.84 0.35
CA ALA A 213 -1.80 -16.21 -0.13
C ALA A 213 -2.57 -17.16 0.79
N ALA A 214 -3.39 -18.04 0.17
CA ALA A 214 -4.21 -19.02 0.88
C ALA A 214 -4.55 -20.22 -0.02
N PHE A 215 -4.86 -21.38 0.58
CA PHE A 215 -5.34 -22.54 -0.17
C PHE A 215 -6.81 -22.43 -0.62
N ASP A 216 -7.62 -21.63 0.07
CA ASP A 216 -9.01 -21.31 -0.30
C ASP A 216 -9.14 -19.80 -0.56
N GLY A 217 -8.61 -19.36 -1.70
CA GLY A 217 -8.67 -17.96 -2.11
C GLY A 217 -10.08 -17.45 -2.31
N SER A 218 -11.00 -18.31 -2.74
CA SER A 218 -12.41 -17.94 -2.92
C SER A 218 -13.09 -17.55 -1.62
N ARG A 219 -12.75 -18.22 -0.51
CA ARG A 219 -13.23 -17.85 0.82
C ARG A 219 -12.66 -16.50 1.25
N ILE A 220 -11.36 -16.29 1.06
CA ILE A 220 -10.68 -15.01 1.39
C ILE A 220 -11.35 -13.86 0.63
N VAL A 221 -11.48 -13.99 -0.70
CA VAL A 221 -12.09 -12.96 -1.56
C VAL A 221 -13.50 -12.63 -1.10
N ARG A 222 -14.32 -13.63 -0.79
CA ARG A 222 -15.69 -13.44 -0.32
C ARG A 222 -15.76 -12.65 0.99
N GLU A 223 -14.92 -12.99 1.98
CA GLU A 223 -14.94 -12.32 3.28
C GLU A 223 -14.40 -10.89 3.19
N ILE A 224 -13.36 -10.63 2.40
CA ILE A 224 -12.85 -9.27 2.18
C ILE A 224 -13.90 -8.42 1.43
N ASN A 225 -14.53 -8.95 0.37
CA ASN A 225 -15.57 -8.22 -0.36
C ASN A 225 -16.80 -7.91 0.53
N ARG A 226 -17.15 -8.78 1.46
CA ARG A 226 -18.21 -8.50 2.45
C ARG A 226 -17.85 -7.37 3.41
N SER A 227 -16.57 -7.18 3.69
CA SER A 227 -16.09 -6.07 4.52
C SER A 227 -16.01 -4.72 3.78
N GLY A 228 -16.33 -4.69 2.48
CA GLY A 228 -16.37 -3.48 1.65
C GLY A 228 -15.07 -3.19 0.88
N THR A 229 -14.03 -4.01 1.04
CA THR A 229 -12.79 -3.89 0.25
C THR A 229 -12.87 -4.79 -0.98
N ASN A 230 -12.45 -4.27 -2.15
CA ASN A 230 -12.37 -5.08 -3.36
C ASN A 230 -11.24 -6.11 -3.25
N ALA A 231 -11.53 -7.38 -3.51
CA ALA A 231 -10.53 -8.43 -3.56
C ALA A 231 -10.77 -9.39 -4.72
N VAL A 232 -9.70 -9.92 -5.30
CA VAL A 232 -9.74 -10.84 -6.44
C VAL A 232 -8.55 -11.79 -6.44
N ILE A 233 -8.74 -13.02 -6.90
CA ILE A 233 -7.64 -13.96 -7.16
C ILE A 233 -6.94 -13.52 -8.44
N ILE A 234 -5.66 -13.17 -8.33
CA ILE A 234 -4.84 -12.70 -9.45
C ILE A 234 -3.89 -13.75 -9.99
N GLY A 235 -3.73 -14.88 -9.32
CA GLY A 235 -2.79 -15.92 -9.74
C GLY A 235 -2.67 -17.05 -8.76
N THR A 236 -1.62 -17.85 -8.92
CA THR A 236 -1.34 -19.04 -8.12
C THR A 236 0.16 -19.20 -7.87
N ALA A 237 0.54 -19.65 -6.69
CA ALA A 237 1.91 -20.00 -6.35
C ALA A 237 2.30 -21.35 -6.98
N THR A 238 3.51 -21.46 -7.52
CA THR A 238 4.01 -22.63 -8.24
C THR A 238 5.24 -23.27 -7.57
N GLU A 239 5.55 -24.51 -7.91
CA GLU A 239 6.73 -25.22 -7.41
C GLU A 239 8.04 -24.72 -8.02
N SER A 240 7.98 -24.06 -9.18
CA SER A 240 9.15 -23.45 -9.81
C SER A 240 9.64 -22.23 -9.04
N ASN A 241 10.78 -21.68 -9.42
CA ASN A 241 11.21 -20.35 -8.96
C ASN A 241 10.81 -19.23 -9.94
N ASP A 242 10.10 -19.57 -11.02
CA ASP A 242 9.73 -18.61 -12.04
C ASP A 242 8.57 -17.73 -11.53
N ARG A 243 8.68 -16.44 -11.74
CA ARG A 243 7.68 -15.44 -11.44
C ARG A 243 7.17 -14.91 -12.77
N VAL A 244 6.00 -15.40 -13.19
CA VAL A 244 5.49 -15.19 -14.55
C VAL A 244 4.28 -14.26 -14.50
N LEU A 245 4.32 -13.22 -15.33
CA LEU A 245 3.21 -12.34 -15.61
C LEU A 245 2.54 -12.79 -16.92
N ILE A 246 1.23 -13.02 -16.86
CA ILE A 246 0.43 -13.52 -17.99
C ILE A 246 -0.53 -12.42 -18.44
N SER A 247 -0.55 -12.11 -19.72
CA SER A 247 -1.49 -11.17 -20.34
C SER A 247 -2.07 -11.78 -21.62
N GLY A 248 -3.17 -12.53 -21.50
CA GLY A 248 -3.69 -13.32 -22.61
C GLY A 248 -2.73 -14.45 -23.00
N GLU A 249 -2.20 -14.42 -24.21
CA GLU A 249 -1.22 -15.40 -24.71
C GLU A 249 0.22 -15.03 -24.39
N GLU A 250 0.47 -13.77 -24.00
CA GLU A 250 1.81 -13.29 -23.70
C GLU A 250 2.21 -13.67 -22.26
N LYS A 251 3.45 -14.13 -22.15
CA LYS A 251 4.10 -14.45 -20.87
C LYS A 251 5.44 -13.71 -20.78
N ARG A 252 5.68 -13.09 -19.64
CA ARG A 252 6.97 -12.45 -19.34
C ARG A 252 7.36 -12.72 -17.89
N PHE A 253 8.64 -12.67 -17.59
CA PHE A 253 9.09 -12.77 -16.21
C PHE A 253 8.83 -11.46 -15.46
N LEU A 254 8.44 -11.58 -14.20
CA LEU A 254 8.43 -10.46 -13.28
C LEU A 254 9.88 -10.07 -12.99
N GLU A 255 10.20 -8.81 -13.19
CA GLU A 255 11.53 -8.27 -12.89
C GLU A 255 11.69 -8.04 -11.37
N THR A 256 12.95 -8.02 -10.91
CA THR A 256 13.27 -7.63 -9.54
C THR A 256 12.68 -6.27 -9.20
N ALA A 257 12.33 -6.06 -7.94
CA ALA A 257 11.90 -4.76 -7.46
C ALA A 257 12.95 -3.70 -7.81
N GLN A 258 12.52 -2.65 -8.48
CA GLN A 258 13.32 -1.49 -8.86
C GLN A 258 12.84 -0.27 -8.07
N THR A 259 13.49 0.86 -8.28
CA THR A 259 13.04 2.15 -7.74
C THR A 259 11.58 2.39 -8.14
N ASP A 260 10.77 2.85 -7.18
CA ASP A 260 9.36 3.16 -7.41
C ASP A 260 9.17 4.21 -8.51
N GLU A 261 8.11 4.04 -9.29
CA GLU A 261 7.80 4.95 -10.40
C GLU A 261 7.53 6.39 -9.95
N ILE A 262 7.13 6.58 -8.70
CA ILE A 262 6.87 7.92 -8.15
C ILE A 262 8.11 8.83 -8.19
N TYR A 263 9.31 8.26 -8.07
CA TYR A 263 10.57 9.02 -8.12
C TYR A 263 10.94 9.54 -9.52
N LYS A 264 10.26 9.07 -10.57
CA LYS A 264 10.38 9.68 -11.90
C LYS A 264 9.71 11.05 -11.97
N ILE A 265 8.72 11.28 -11.11
CA ILE A 265 7.91 12.49 -11.05
C ILE A 265 8.46 13.48 -10.02
N PHE A 266 8.86 12.98 -8.84
CA PHE A 266 9.39 13.79 -7.74
C PHE A 266 10.92 13.72 -7.72
N LYS A 267 11.55 14.48 -8.62
CA LYS A 267 12.99 14.61 -8.72
C LYS A 267 13.53 15.73 -7.83
#